data_31ba6450cf7afb019ea63929480f2f74
#
_entry.id   31ba6450cf7afb019ea63929480f2f74
#
_cell.length_a   1.000
_cell.length_b   1.000
_cell.length_c   1.000
_cell.angle_alpha   90.00
_cell.angle_beta   90.00
_cell.angle_gamma   90.00
#
_symmetry.space_group_name_H-M   'P 1'
#
loop_
_entity.id
_entity.type
_entity.pdbx_description
1 polymer ?
#
loop_
_entity_poly.entity_id
_entity_poly.type
_entity_poly.pdbx_seq_one_letter_code
_entity_poly.pdbx_strand_id
1 'polypeptide(L)'
;MLSLASERSRADDLIGEIRSAEEREAFTRANHQNKLAAKEETGVAMRIRVGQGMNRGSDFDVFAHITNNTAEDHAGCLLLCARTVSYNGILGPKCGTKDLLNFSLEPFSEKSIPLRILYEKYCDYLTESNLIKVRGLFVESAANSYLLAERDIYLENPEIKIRILGEPKQNRKLVAEVSLRNPLTVPLSGCTFTVEGAGLTEEQKTVEMHLPSEPSSWGKEPQRPLTYP
;
A
#
# COMPACT_ATOMS: atom_id res chain seq x y z
N MET A 1 -1.87 -42.17 23.25
CA MET A 1 -1.86 -40.71 22.98
C MET A 1 -1.03 -40.30 21.75
N LEU A 2 -0.17 -41.13 21.20
CA LEU A 2 0.65 -40.82 20.00
C LEU A 2 -0.09 -40.99 18.65
N SER A 3 -1.23 -41.72 18.62
CA SER A 3 -2.00 -41.99 17.40
C SER A 3 -2.82 -40.76 16.93
N LEU A 4 -3.43 -39.98 17.84
CA LEU A 4 -4.28 -38.85 17.53
C LEU A 4 -3.51 -37.61 17.02
N ALA A 5 -2.25 -37.45 17.42
CA ALA A 5 -1.38 -36.37 16.93
C ALA A 5 -0.91 -36.62 15.49
N SER A 6 -0.65 -37.91 15.14
CA SER A 6 -0.25 -38.32 13.79
C SER A 6 -1.40 -38.20 12.77
N GLU A 7 -2.63 -38.50 13.18
CA GLU A 7 -3.81 -38.35 12.31
C GLU A 7 -4.19 -36.87 12.07
N ARG A 8 -4.02 -36.02 13.08
CA ARG A 8 -4.23 -34.57 12.93
C ARG A 8 -3.21 -33.95 11.99
N SER A 9 -1.93 -34.32 12.12
CA SER A 9 -0.88 -33.82 11.21
C SER A 9 -1.14 -34.23 9.77
N ARG A 10 -1.61 -35.47 9.57
CA ARG A 10 -1.94 -36.01 8.23
C ARG A 10 -3.19 -35.33 7.63
N ALA A 11 -4.17 -34.99 8.46
CA ALA A 11 -5.36 -34.27 8.02
C ALA A 11 -5.03 -32.80 7.66
N ASP A 12 -4.16 -32.16 8.43
CA ASP A 12 -3.71 -30.79 8.16
C ASP A 12 -2.85 -30.71 6.89
N ASP A 13 -2.00 -31.72 6.61
CA ASP A 13 -1.23 -31.85 5.38
C ASP A 13 -2.14 -32.09 4.16
N LEU A 14 -3.17 -32.93 4.29
CA LEU A 14 -4.13 -33.19 3.21
C LEU A 14 -5.02 -31.97 2.94
N ILE A 15 -5.43 -31.22 3.96
CA ILE A 15 -6.17 -29.97 3.82
C ILE A 15 -5.29 -28.88 3.18
N GLY A 16 -4.01 -28.85 3.53
CA GLY A 16 -3.00 -27.98 2.90
C GLY A 16 -2.80 -28.29 1.43
N GLU A 17 -2.73 -29.56 1.05
CA GLU A 17 -2.61 -29.99 -0.35
C GLU A 17 -3.90 -29.73 -1.17
N ILE A 18 -5.07 -29.95 -0.59
CA ILE A 18 -6.37 -29.68 -1.25
C ILE A 18 -6.55 -28.17 -1.44
N ARG A 19 -6.28 -27.35 -0.40
CA ARG A 19 -6.26 -25.88 -0.53
C ARG A 19 -5.26 -25.41 -1.58
N SER A 20 -4.07 -25.97 -1.61
CA SER A 20 -3.06 -25.62 -2.60
C SER A 20 -3.46 -26.00 -4.02
N ALA A 21 -4.25 -27.04 -4.22
CA ALA A 21 -4.76 -27.45 -5.52
C ALA A 21 -5.89 -26.54 -6.01
N GLU A 22 -6.86 -26.22 -5.16
CA GLU A 22 -7.96 -25.29 -5.46
C GLU A 22 -7.45 -23.84 -5.63
N GLU A 23 -6.51 -23.43 -4.79
CA GLU A 23 -5.82 -22.12 -4.94
C GLU A 23 -4.98 -22.08 -6.21
N ARG A 24 -4.29 -23.15 -6.59
CA ARG A 24 -3.56 -23.25 -7.86
C ARG A 24 -4.51 -23.22 -9.06
N GLU A 25 -5.65 -23.89 -8.99
CA GLU A 25 -6.65 -23.83 -10.07
C GLU A 25 -7.30 -22.44 -10.15
N ALA A 26 -7.64 -21.81 -9.01
CA ALA A 26 -8.16 -20.46 -8.98
C ALA A 26 -7.10 -19.45 -9.46
N PHE A 27 -5.83 -19.62 -9.06
CA PHE A 27 -4.70 -18.83 -9.54
C PHE A 27 -4.39 -19.09 -11.02
N THR A 28 -4.58 -20.33 -11.49
CA THR A 28 -4.40 -20.67 -12.89
C THR A 28 -5.54 -20.12 -13.75
N ARG A 29 -6.79 -20.12 -13.25
CA ARG A 29 -7.92 -19.44 -13.91
C ARG A 29 -7.75 -17.93 -13.95
N ALA A 30 -7.36 -17.32 -12.84
CA ALA A 30 -7.05 -15.89 -12.76
C ALA A 30 -5.84 -15.52 -13.63
N ASN A 31 -4.80 -16.35 -13.66
CA ASN A 31 -3.65 -16.20 -14.54
C ASN A 31 -3.98 -16.54 -16.01
N HIS A 32 -4.95 -17.39 -16.30
CA HIS A 32 -5.43 -17.59 -17.67
C HIS A 32 -6.19 -16.35 -18.15
N GLN A 33 -6.99 -15.74 -17.29
CA GLN A 33 -7.60 -14.43 -17.60
C GLN A 33 -6.53 -13.32 -17.69
N ASN A 34 -5.54 -13.31 -16.78
CA ASN A 34 -4.40 -12.40 -16.86
C ASN A 34 -3.42 -12.74 -17.98
N LYS A 35 -3.28 -14.01 -18.39
CA LYS A 35 -2.48 -14.40 -19.56
C LYS A 35 -3.22 -14.18 -20.87
N LEU A 36 -4.53 -14.20 -20.89
CA LEU A 36 -5.29 -13.68 -22.01
C LEU A 36 -5.11 -12.16 -22.12
N ALA A 37 -5.12 -11.43 -21.00
CA ALA A 37 -4.74 -10.02 -20.96
C ALA A 37 -3.24 -9.77 -21.20
N ALA A 38 -2.34 -10.69 -20.84
CA ALA A 38 -0.90 -10.59 -21.10
C ALA A 38 -0.48 -11.14 -22.48
N LYS A 39 -1.36 -11.88 -23.15
CA LYS A 39 -1.12 -12.37 -24.52
C LYS A 39 -1.47 -11.34 -25.58
N GLU A 40 -2.11 -10.26 -25.17
CA GLU A 40 -2.39 -9.08 -25.98
C GLU A 40 -1.34 -7.96 -25.77
N GLU A 41 -0.07 -8.30 -25.65
CA GLU A 41 1.00 -7.33 -25.86
C GLU A 41 1.08 -6.82 -27.32
N THR A 42 0.18 -7.32 -28.18
CA THR A 42 0.03 -6.87 -29.57
C THR A 42 -0.95 -5.71 -29.74
N GLY A 43 -1.66 -5.33 -28.70
CA GLY A 43 -2.68 -4.27 -28.72
C GLY A 43 -2.34 -3.10 -27.80
N VAL A 44 -3.38 -2.39 -27.36
CA VAL A 44 -3.25 -1.37 -26.33
C VAL A 44 -3.19 -2.06 -24.96
N ALA A 45 -2.18 -1.70 -24.16
CA ALA A 45 -2.00 -2.23 -22.81
C ALA A 45 -2.04 -1.10 -21.77
N MET A 46 -2.62 -1.37 -20.60
CA MET A 46 -2.64 -0.41 -19.48
C MET A 46 -2.13 -1.06 -18.21
N ARG A 47 -1.24 -0.38 -17.51
CA ARG A 47 -0.69 -0.80 -16.21
C ARG A 47 -0.72 0.36 -15.23
N ILE A 48 -1.05 0.07 -13.97
CA ILE A 48 -1.01 1.06 -12.90
C ILE A 48 0.31 0.90 -12.14
N ARG A 49 1.09 1.97 -12.08
CA ARG A 49 2.34 2.05 -11.32
C ARG A 49 2.19 3.06 -10.19
N VAL A 50 2.91 2.84 -9.12
CA VAL A 50 2.95 3.74 -7.95
C VAL A 50 4.33 4.34 -7.83
N GLY A 51 4.38 5.58 -7.36
CA GLY A 51 5.62 6.24 -6.97
C GLY A 51 6.26 5.60 -5.75
N GLN A 52 7.34 6.20 -5.27
CA GLN A 52 7.97 5.83 -4.00
C GLN A 52 7.33 6.59 -2.84
N GLY A 53 7.40 6.04 -1.62
CA GLY A 53 7.01 6.74 -0.40
C GLY A 53 5.50 6.80 -0.17
N MET A 54 4.80 5.69 -0.34
CA MET A 54 3.37 5.57 -0.02
C MET A 54 3.14 5.39 1.48
N ASN A 55 3.53 6.39 2.26
CA ASN A 55 3.31 6.35 3.69
C ASN A 55 1.90 6.85 4.04
N ARG A 56 1.28 6.19 5.01
CA ARG A 56 0.06 6.68 5.61
C ARG A 56 0.32 8.07 6.19
N GLY A 57 -0.50 9.05 5.81
CA GLY A 57 -0.36 10.43 6.25
C GLY A 57 0.27 11.36 5.22
N SER A 58 0.65 10.87 4.04
CA SER A 58 1.21 11.70 2.97
C SER A 58 0.39 11.63 1.69
N ASP A 59 0.48 12.70 0.89
CA ASP A 59 0.00 12.69 -0.48
C ASP A 59 0.93 11.85 -1.35
N PHE A 60 0.40 11.15 -2.33
CA PHE A 60 1.21 10.37 -3.27
C PHE A 60 0.60 10.33 -4.67
N ASP A 61 1.44 9.99 -5.64
CA ASP A 61 1.04 9.91 -7.04
C ASP A 61 1.01 8.46 -7.51
N VAL A 62 -0.03 8.17 -8.28
CA VAL A 62 -0.21 6.91 -9.01
C VAL A 62 -0.21 7.22 -10.49
N PHE A 63 0.40 6.36 -11.28
CA PHE A 63 0.54 6.57 -12.72
C PHE A 63 -0.17 5.45 -13.50
N ALA A 64 -1.08 5.81 -14.37
CA ALA A 64 -1.58 4.90 -15.40
C ALA A 64 -0.65 4.98 -16.62
N HIS A 65 0.10 3.92 -16.86
CA HIS A 65 0.92 3.75 -18.06
C HIS A 65 0.08 3.03 -19.12
N ILE A 66 -0.11 3.67 -20.25
CA ILE A 66 -0.88 3.13 -21.36
C ILE A 66 0.04 3.11 -22.57
N THR A 67 0.19 1.92 -23.15
CA THR A 67 1.10 1.67 -24.27
C THR A 67 0.28 1.21 -25.47
N ASN A 68 0.48 1.83 -26.61
CA ASN A 68 -0.03 1.38 -27.89
C ASN A 68 1.05 0.63 -28.64
N ASN A 69 0.88 -0.68 -28.82
CA ASN A 69 1.81 -1.54 -29.56
C ASN A 69 1.34 -1.81 -31.00
N THR A 70 0.39 -1.02 -31.50
CA THR A 70 -0.17 -1.15 -32.85
C THR A 70 0.30 -0.01 -33.76
N ALA A 71 0.12 -0.20 -35.06
CA ALA A 71 0.37 0.82 -36.08
C ALA A 71 -0.83 1.78 -36.26
N GLU A 72 -1.88 1.66 -35.45
CA GLU A 72 -3.12 2.44 -35.57
C GLU A 72 -3.22 3.44 -34.41
N ASP A 73 -3.90 4.55 -34.67
CA ASP A 73 -4.26 5.52 -33.63
C ASP A 73 -5.43 5.00 -32.81
N HIS A 74 -5.32 5.09 -31.49
CA HIS A 74 -6.41 4.76 -30.59
C HIS A 74 -6.91 6.00 -29.87
N ALA A 75 -8.21 6.27 -29.93
CA ALA A 75 -8.85 7.39 -29.24
C ALA A 75 -10.06 6.94 -28.43
N GLY A 76 -10.26 7.58 -27.29
CA GLY A 76 -11.34 7.21 -26.39
C GLY A 76 -11.39 8.02 -25.11
N CYS A 77 -12.04 7.46 -24.10
CA CYS A 77 -12.13 8.01 -22.76
C CYS A 77 -11.27 7.21 -21.79
N LEU A 78 -10.43 7.89 -21.01
CA LEU A 78 -9.68 7.29 -19.92
C LEU A 78 -10.23 7.80 -18.58
N LEU A 79 -10.68 6.87 -17.75
CA LEU A 79 -11.21 7.13 -16.41
C LEU A 79 -10.31 6.46 -15.39
N LEU A 80 -9.81 7.24 -14.43
CA LEU A 80 -9.02 6.74 -13.30
C LEU A 80 -9.77 7.02 -12.01
N CYS A 81 -9.82 6.04 -11.13
CA CYS A 81 -10.50 6.15 -9.84
C CYS A 81 -9.71 5.40 -8.76
N ALA A 82 -9.46 6.08 -7.64
CA ALA A 82 -8.92 5.49 -6.43
C ALA A 82 -9.99 5.49 -5.32
N ARG A 83 -10.10 4.39 -4.57
CA ARG A 83 -11.03 4.24 -3.44
C ARG A 83 -10.34 3.53 -2.29
N THR A 84 -10.69 3.90 -1.07
CA THR A 84 -10.33 3.11 0.10
C THR A 84 -11.07 1.78 0.10
N VAL A 85 -10.47 0.76 0.69
CA VAL A 85 -11.08 -0.58 0.76
C VAL A 85 -10.95 -1.10 2.17
N SER A 86 -12.05 -1.60 2.72
CA SER A 86 -12.04 -2.25 4.03
C SER A 86 -11.54 -3.70 3.94
N TYR A 87 -11.21 -4.29 5.10
CA TYR A 87 -10.70 -5.67 5.19
C TYR A 87 -11.64 -6.73 4.55
N ASN A 88 -12.94 -6.47 4.50
CA ASN A 88 -13.95 -7.33 3.88
C ASN A 88 -14.19 -7.01 2.39
N GLY A 89 -13.35 -6.18 1.77
CA GLY A 89 -13.43 -5.82 0.36
C GLY A 89 -14.47 -4.76 -0.01
N ILE A 90 -15.14 -4.16 0.98
CA ILE A 90 -16.12 -3.09 0.73
C ILE A 90 -15.37 -1.83 0.28
N LEU A 91 -15.82 -1.28 -0.85
CA LEU A 91 -15.28 -0.04 -1.41
C LEU A 91 -15.81 1.17 -0.63
N GLY A 92 -14.90 1.93 -0.06
CA GLY A 92 -15.18 3.21 0.56
C GLY A 92 -15.35 4.35 -0.45
N PRO A 93 -15.31 5.60 0.01
CA PRO A 93 -15.42 6.78 -0.86
C PRO A 93 -14.27 6.88 -1.86
N LYS A 94 -14.48 7.69 -2.89
CA LYS A 94 -13.42 8.03 -3.86
C LYS A 94 -12.43 8.99 -3.21
N CYS A 95 -11.15 8.63 -3.24
CA CYS A 95 -10.05 9.46 -2.75
C CYS A 95 -9.19 10.07 -3.88
N GLY A 96 -9.44 9.67 -5.12
CA GLY A 96 -8.82 10.25 -6.31
C GLY A 96 -9.62 9.89 -7.55
N THR A 97 -9.81 10.86 -8.45
CA THR A 97 -10.46 10.65 -9.75
C THR A 97 -9.80 11.50 -10.82
N LYS A 98 -9.71 10.97 -12.03
CA LYS A 98 -9.28 11.70 -13.20
C LYS A 98 -9.99 11.16 -14.44
N ASP A 99 -10.67 12.04 -15.14
CA ASP A 99 -11.46 11.71 -16.31
C ASP A 99 -10.90 12.48 -17.50
N LEU A 100 -10.44 11.76 -18.51
CA LEU A 100 -9.93 12.30 -19.78
C LEU A 100 -10.85 11.82 -20.90
N LEU A 101 -11.79 12.68 -21.31
CA LEU A 101 -12.83 12.35 -22.28
C LEU A 101 -12.29 12.26 -23.72
N ASN A 102 -11.20 13.00 -24.02
CA ASN A 102 -10.54 13.02 -25.33
C ASN A 102 -9.10 12.52 -25.20
N PHE A 103 -8.94 11.26 -24.83
CA PHE A 103 -7.64 10.63 -24.70
C PHE A 103 -7.28 9.94 -26.04
N SER A 104 -6.08 10.21 -26.55
CA SER A 104 -5.58 9.62 -27.79
C SER A 104 -4.18 9.02 -27.56
N LEU A 105 -3.91 7.92 -28.24
CA LEU A 105 -2.62 7.24 -28.28
C LEU A 105 -2.18 7.13 -29.75
N GLU A 106 -1.05 7.70 -30.06
CA GLU A 106 -0.40 7.57 -31.37
C GLU A 106 0.13 6.13 -31.56
N PRO A 107 0.39 5.70 -32.80
CA PRO A 107 0.99 4.42 -33.07
C PRO A 107 2.34 4.27 -32.32
N PHE A 108 2.55 3.08 -31.74
CA PHE A 108 3.77 2.74 -31.02
C PHE A 108 4.19 3.74 -29.92
N SER A 109 3.22 4.41 -29.30
CA SER A 109 3.45 5.41 -28.27
C SER A 109 3.10 4.91 -26.86
N GLU A 110 3.69 5.55 -25.85
CA GLU A 110 3.37 5.34 -24.44
C GLU A 110 3.00 6.67 -23.79
N LYS A 111 1.95 6.67 -23.01
CA LYS A 111 1.52 7.82 -22.19
C LYS A 111 1.42 7.44 -20.73
N SER A 112 1.95 8.28 -19.85
CA SER A 112 1.88 8.14 -18.41
C SER A 112 0.98 9.22 -17.83
N ILE A 113 -0.14 8.82 -17.25
CA ILE A 113 -1.15 9.73 -16.72
C ILE A 113 -1.11 9.71 -15.20
N PRO A 114 -0.71 10.82 -14.54
CA PRO A 114 -0.68 10.90 -13.08
C PRO A 114 -2.07 11.07 -12.49
N LEU A 115 -2.32 10.35 -11.41
CA LEU A 115 -3.45 10.52 -10.50
C LEU A 115 -2.91 10.87 -9.12
N ARG A 116 -3.14 12.09 -8.65
CA ARG A 116 -2.79 12.54 -7.30
C ARG A 116 -3.82 12.04 -6.31
N ILE A 117 -3.37 11.39 -5.25
CA ILE A 117 -4.17 10.95 -4.12
C ILE A 117 -3.78 11.80 -2.90
N LEU A 118 -4.73 12.60 -2.43
CA LEU A 118 -4.51 13.55 -1.34
C LEU A 118 -4.84 12.89 0.00
N TYR A 119 -4.01 13.14 1.01
CA TYR A 119 -4.22 12.66 2.37
C TYR A 119 -5.60 13.02 2.91
N GLU A 120 -6.02 14.27 2.74
CA GLU A 120 -7.33 14.76 3.19
C GLU A 120 -8.54 14.01 2.61
N LYS A 121 -8.37 13.32 1.47
CA LYS A 121 -9.45 12.57 0.81
C LYS A 121 -9.56 11.13 1.29
N TYR A 122 -8.53 10.57 1.90
CA TYR A 122 -8.55 9.19 2.35
C TYR A 122 -8.42 9.01 3.87
N CYS A 123 -7.94 10.02 4.62
CA CYS A 123 -7.60 9.90 6.03
C CYS A 123 -8.74 9.38 6.91
N ASP A 124 -9.96 9.91 6.70
CA ASP A 124 -11.13 9.54 7.51
C ASP A 124 -11.77 8.20 7.13
N TYR A 125 -11.39 7.65 5.98
CA TYR A 125 -12.00 6.45 5.39
C TYR A 125 -11.02 5.29 5.25
N LEU A 126 -9.76 5.51 5.59
CA LEU A 126 -8.74 4.48 5.54
C LEU A 126 -8.92 3.56 6.75
N THR A 127 -9.13 2.28 6.48
CA THR A 127 -9.26 1.25 7.52
C THR A 127 -7.89 0.75 7.98
N GLU A 128 -7.87 -0.14 8.98
CA GLU A 128 -6.63 -0.77 9.49
C GLU A 128 -5.86 -1.54 8.42
N SER A 129 -6.55 -1.99 7.35
CA SER A 129 -5.90 -2.65 6.21
C SER A 129 -5.01 -1.72 5.38
N ASN A 130 -5.11 -0.39 5.56
CA ASN A 130 -4.36 0.63 4.83
C ASN A 130 -4.43 0.49 3.31
N LEU A 131 -5.54 -0.08 2.79
CA LEU A 131 -5.70 -0.46 1.41
C LEU A 131 -6.44 0.60 0.60
N ILE A 132 -5.81 1.02 -0.50
CA ILE A 132 -6.43 1.84 -1.54
C ILE A 132 -6.41 1.04 -2.85
N LYS A 133 -7.58 0.87 -3.46
CA LYS A 133 -7.73 0.24 -4.77
C LYS A 133 -7.81 1.30 -5.85
N VAL A 134 -6.92 1.19 -6.83
CA VAL A 134 -6.91 2.05 -8.02
C VAL A 134 -7.39 1.26 -9.22
N ARG A 135 -8.30 1.84 -9.97
CA ARG A 135 -8.86 1.31 -11.22
C ARG A 135 -8.65 2.30 -12.34
N GLY A 136 -8.21 1.79 -13.48
CA GLY A 136 -8.16 2.52 -14.73
C GLY A 136 -9.05 1.83 -15.74
N LEU A 137 -9.90 2.59 -16.42
CA LEU A 137 -10.77 2.13 -17.50
C LEU A 137 -10.50 3.01 -18.72
N PHE A 138 -10.03 2.41 -19.80
CA PHE A 138 -9.96 3.04 -21.10
C PHE A 138 -11.07 2.45 -21.99
N VAL A 139 -11.91 3.31 -22.53
CA VAL A 139 -13.01 2.95 -23.45
C VAL A 139 -12.66 3.53 -24.80
N GLU A 140 -12.44 2.67 -25.76
CA GLU A 140 -12.11 3.05 -27.13
C GLU A 140 -13.35 3.46 -27.90
N SER A 141 -13.28 4.60 -28.59
CA SER A 141 -14.45 5.15 -29.30
C SER A 141 -14.79 4.40 -30.58
N ALA A 142 -13.78 3.88 -31.30
CA ALA A 142 -13.97 3.26 -32.61
C ALA A 142 -14.37 1.78 -32.54
N ALA A 143 -13.77 1.01 -31.61
CA ALA A 143 -13.94 -0.44 -31.57
C ALA A 143 -15.01 -0.91 -30.56
N ASN A 144 -15.62 0.00 -29.78
CA ASN A 144 -16.49 -0.31 -28.65
C ASN A 144 -15.85 -1.33 -27.69
N SER A 145 -14.51 -1.28 -27.59
CA SER A 145 -13.69 -2.09 -26.71
C SER A 145 -13.34 -1.33 -25.44
N TYR A 146 -13.04 -2.05 -24.38
CA TYR A 146 -12.59 -1.45 -23.14
C TYR A 146 -11.38 -2.19 -22.58
N LEU A 147 -10.50 -1.43 -21.94
CA LEU A 147 -9.33 -1.95 -21.25
C LEU A 147 -9.44 -1.56 -19.77
N LEU A 148 -9.36 -2.54 -18.89
CA LEU A 148 -9.43 -2.37 -17.43
C LEU A 148 -8.09 -2.74 -16.81
N ALA A 149 -7.57 -1.87 -15.95
CA ALA A 149 -6.44 -2.16 -15.08
C ALA A 149 -6.81 -1.89 -13.62
N GLU A 150 -6.40 -2.77 -12.73
CA GLU A 150 -6.59 -2.61 -11.30
C GLU A 150 -5.26 -2.78 -10.57
N ARG A 151 -5.10 -2.05 -9.47
CA ARG A 151 -3.99 -2.23 -8.54
C ARG A 151 -4.40 -1.93 -7.12
N ASP A 152 -4.03 -2.83 -6.23
CA ASP A 152 -4.15 -2.66 -4.79
C ASP A 152 -2.85 -2.01 -4.26
N ILE A 153 -3.01 -0.95 -3.46
CA ILE A 153 -1.93 -0.17 -2.88
C ILE A 153 -2.08 -0.22 -1.37
N TYR A 154 -1.06 -0.74 -0.70
CA TYR A 154 -0.99 -0.78 0.75
C TYR A 154 -0.13 0.38 1.23
N LEU A 155 -0.72 1.28 2.03
CA LEU A 155 0.02 2.38 2.63
C LEU A 155 0.81 1.87 3.84
N GLU A 156 2.07 2.24 3.89
CA GLU A 156 2.95 1.91 4.99
C GLU A 156 2.70 2.83 6.19
N ASN A 157 2.61 2.26 7.39
CA ASN A 157 2.56 3.07 8.60
C ASN A 157 3.94 3.71 8.84
N PRO A 158 3.99 4.91 9.43
CA PRO A 158 5.25 5.53 9.84
C PRO A 158 6.03 4.60 10.75
N GLU A 159 7.31 4.42 10.45
CA GLU A 159 8.19 3.51 11.19
C GLU A 159 8.62 4.14 12.51
N ILE A 160 8.41 3.42 13.61
CA ILE A 160 9.00 3.74 14.92
C ILE A 160 10.37 3.07 14.97
N LYS A 161 11.45 3.87 15.00
CA LYS A 161 12.81 3.37 15.13
C LYS A 161 13.21 3.34 16.59
N ILE A 162 13.69 2.18 17.04
CA ILE A 162 14.21 1.97 18.39
C ILE A 162 15.70 1.66 18.29
N ARG A 163 16.52 2.48 18.95
CA ARG A 163 17.96 2.30 19.03
C ARG A 163 18.37 2.07 20.47
N ILE A 164 19.01 0.95 20.74
CA ILE A 164 19.54 0.63 22.07
C ILE A 164 20.93 1.25 22.19
N LEU A 165 21.14 2.04 23.25
CA LEU A 165 22.41 2.69 23.55
C LEU A 165 23.14 1.91 24.67
N GLY A 166 24.32 1.38 24.34
CA GLY A 166 25.12 0.58 25.24
C GLY A 166 24.93 -0.93 25.09
N GLU A 167 25.57 -1.68 25.97
CA GLU A 167 25.45 -3.15 25.98
C GLU A 167 24.27 -3.60 26.86
N PRO A 168 23.34 -4.37 26.33
CA PRO A 168 22.27 -4.95 27.13
C PRO A 168 22.84 -6.00 28.09
N LYS A 169 22.76 -5.72 29.37
CA LYS A 169 23.20 -6.64 30.43
C LYS A 169 22.08 -6.82 31.45
N GLN A 170 21.98 -8.05 31.95
CA GLN A 170 20.99 -8.39 32.97
C GLN A 170 21.20 -7.54 34.24
N ASN A 171 20.11 -7.04 34.83
CA ASN A 171 20.12 -6.18 36.03
C ASN A 171 20.89 -4.87 35.88
N ARG A 172 20.98 -4.33 34.67
CA ARG A 172 21.54 -3.00 34.41
C ARG A 172 20.56 -2.13 33.69
N LYS A 173 20.60 -0.84 34.00
CA LYS A 173 19.79 0.15 33.29
C LYS A 173 20.15 0.17 31.81
N LEU A 174 19.14 0.12 30.97
CA LEU A 174 19.27 0.20 29.53
C LEU A 174 18.71 1.55 29.04
N VAL A 175 19.44 2.20 28.17
CA VAL A 175 18.97 3.42 27.51
C VAL A 175 18.52 3.06 26.10
N ALA A 176 17.28 3.36 25.77
CA ALA A 176 16.74 3.23 24.43
C ALA A 176 16.32 4.59 23.89
N GLU A 177 16.72 4.88 22.68
CA GLU A 177 16.29 6.03 21.92
C GLU A 177 15.15 5.60 21.00
N VAL A 178 13.99 6.26 21.11
CA VAL A 178 12.83 6.00 20.27
C VAL A 178 12.61 7.23 19.40
N SER A 179 12.55 7.02 18.09
CA SER A 179 12.31 8.09 17.13
C SER A 179 11.17 7.74 16.18
N LEU A 180 10.32 8.73 15.92
CA LEU A 180 9.23 8.68 14.95
C LEU A 180 9.30 9.94 14.09
N ARG A 181 9.21 9.76 12.80
CA ARG A 181 9.10 10.85 11.83
C ARG A 181 7.63 11.13 11.54
N ASN A 182 7.20 12.38 11.72
CA ASN A 182 5.84 12.78 11.36
C ASN A 182 5.73 12.93 9.83
N PRO A 183 4.97 12.08 9.13
CA PRO A 183 4.82 12.16 7.69
C PRO A 183 3.83 13.25 7.23
N LEU A 184 3.12 13.88 8.19
CA LEU A 184 2.10 14.87 7.88
C LEU A 184 2.72 16.25 7.65
N THR A 185 2.06 17.05 6.85
CA THR A 185 2.39 18.48 6.66
C THR A 185 1.96 19.36 7.83
N VAL A 186 1.22 18.79 8.79
CA VAL A 186 0.74 19.44 10.00
C VAL A 186 1.38 18.83 11.25
N PRO A 187 1.62 19.61 12.30
CA PRO A 187 2.17 19.07 13.54
C PRO A 187 1.16 18.12 14.21
N LEU A 188 1.65 17.05 14.80
CA LEU A 188 0.86 16.14 15.61
C LEU A 188 0.99 16.54 17.08
N SER A 189 -0.14 16.85 17.73
CA SER A 189 -0.25 17.14 19.16
C SER A 189 -1.00 16.01 19.87
N GLY A 190 -0.70 15.81 21.15
CA GLY A 190 -1.33 14.77 21.97
C GLY A 190 -0.91 13.34 21.60
N CYS A 191 0.24 13.20 20.94
CA CYS A 191 0.81 11.88 20.67
C CYS A 191 1.34 11.26 21.95
N THR A 192 1.05 9.98 22.14
CA THR A 192 1.48 9.23 23.32
C THR A 192 2.35 8.06 22.87
N PHE A 193 3.57 7.99 23.37
CA PHE A 193 4.41 6.81 23.25
C PHE A 193 4.21 5.93 24.46
N THR A 194 3.84 4.69 24.21
CA THR A 194 3.76 3.67 25.27
C THR A 194 4.88 2.66 25.03
N VAL A 195 5.70 2.43 26.06
CA VAL A 195 6.77 1.45 26.04
C VAL A 195 6.48 0.40 27.10
N GLU A 196 6.38 -0.83 26.67
CA GLU A 196 6.25 -1.99 27.53
C GLU A 196 7.15 -3.13 27.02
N GLY A 197 7.62 -3.97 27.93
CA GLY A 197 8.44 -5.11 27.55
C GLY A 197 8.47 -6.13 28.69
N ALA A 198 8.00 -7.35 28.43
CA ALA A 198 8.01 -8.41 29.41
C ALA A 198 9.43 -8.69 29.93
N GLY A 199 9.66 -8.43 31.23
CA GLY A 199 10.96 -8.61 31.87
C GLY A 199 12.01 -7.53 31.55
N LEU A 200 11.65 -6.48 30.78
CA LEU A 200 12.52 -5.35 30.50
C LEU A 200 12.08 -4.08 31.22
N THR A 201 10.79 -3.90 31.42
CA THR A 201 10.22 -2.77 32.16
C THR A 201 9.42 -3.29 33.35
N GLU A 202 9.55 -2.65 34.52
CA GLU A 202 8.74 -3.00 35.70
C GLU A 202 7.29 -2.53 35.51
N GLU A 203 7.09 -1.41 34.80
CA GLU A 203 5.79 -0.81 34.52
C GLU A 203 5.74 -0.28 33.10
N GLN A 204 4.53 -0.17 32.57
CA GLN A 204 4.25 0.50 31.30
C GLN A 204 4.61 1.99 31.45
N LYS A 205 5.48 2.49 30.60
CA LYS A 205 5.86 3.91 30.56
C LYS A 205 5.16 4.62 29.43
N THR A 206 4.53 5.74 29.74
CA THR A 206 3.80 6.57 28.77
C THR A 206 4.44 7.96 28.74
N VAL A 207 4.76 8.43 27.54
CA VAL A 207 5.35 9.76 27.33
C VAL A 207 4.52 10.51 26.31
N GLU A 208 3.99 11.69 26.70
CA GLU A 208 3.33 12.60 25.76
C GLU A 208 4.36 13.36 24.95
N MET A 209 4.11 13.46 23.65
CA MET A 209 5.00 14.12 22.70
C MET A 209 4.24 15.04 21.75
N HIS A 210 4.92 16.11 21.38
CA HIS A 210 4.51 16.95 20.26
C HIS A 210 5.48 16.70 19.09
N LEU A 211 4.95 16.26 17.96
CA LEU A 211 5.75 15.99 16.77
C LEU A 211 5.53 17.13 15.76
N PRO A 212 6.53 17.97 15.51
CA PRO A 212 6.41 19.04 14.53
C PRO A 212 6.18 18.46 13.13
N SER A 213 5.53 19.24 12.27
CA SER A 213 5.45 18.94 10.85
C SER A 213 6.86 18.98 10.26
N GLU A 214 7.15 18.09 9.32
CA GLU A 214 8.41 18.22 8.58
C GLU A 214 8.41 19.53 7.76
N PRO A 215 9.49 20.32 7.87
CA PRO A 215 9.74 21.36 6.89
C PRO A 215 10.05 20.68 5.55
N SER A 216 9.54 21.23 4.48
CA SER A 216 9.77 20.77 3.10
C SER A 216 11.22 20.89 2.61
N SER A 217 12.20 20.97 3.51
CA SER A 217 13.63 21.02 3.25
C SER A 217 14.42 20.25 4.31
N TRP A 218 15.22 19.35 3.85
CA TRP A 218 16.23 18.55 4.55
C TRP A 218 16.90 19.28 5.73
N GLY A 219 16.47 19.03 6.95
CA GLY A 219 17.04 19.58 8.16
C GLY A 219 16.88 18.64 9.35
N LYS A 220 17.98 18.34 9.97
CA LYS A 220 18.28 17.48 11.12
C LYS A 220 17.12 17.15 12.06
N GLU A 221 16.96 15.85 12.33
CA GLU A 221 16.07 15.26 13.35
C GLU A 221 16.26 15.89 14.73
N PRO A 222 15.19 16.25 15.46
CA PRO A 222 15.32 16.53 16.88
C PRO A 222 15.38 15.22 17.66
N GLN A 223 16.58 14.83 18.04
CA GLN A 223 16.83 13.70 18.93
C GLN A 223 16.56 14.11 20.38
N ARG A 224 15.62 13.45 21.04
CA ARG A 224 15.52 13.50 22.50
C ARG A 224 15.86 12.14 23.07
N PRO A 225 16.98 11.98 23.79
CA PRO A 225 17.29 10.74 24.48
C PRO A 225 16.34 10.54 25.66
N LEU A 226 15.65 9.41 25.69
CA LEU A 226 14.93 8.95 26.87
C LEU A 226 15.92 8.25 27.79
N THR A 227 16.30 8.93 28.88
CA THR A 227 17.13 8.35 29.94
C THR A 227 16.25 7.58 30.91
N TYR A 228 16.51 6.30 31.05
CA TYR A 228 15.86 5.46 32.05
C TYR A 228 16.66 5.43 33.34
N PRO A 229 16.02 5.67 34.51
CA PRO A 229 16.66 5.57 35.80
C PRO A 229 16.98 4.13 36.20
#